data_49d30decbbcf8f3cc37687fcc9dfba48
#
_entry.id   49d30decbbcf8f3cc37687fcc9dfba48
#
_cell.length_a   1.000
_cell.length_b   1.000
_cell.length_c   1.000
_cell.angle_alpha   90.00
_cell.angle_beta   90.00
_cell.angle_gamma   90.00
#
_symmetry.space_group_name_H-M   'P 1'
#
loop_
_entity.id
_entity.type
_entity.pdbx_description
1 polymer ?
#
loop_
_entity_poly.entity_id
_entity_poly.type
_entity_poly.pdbx_seq_one_letter_code
_entity_poly.pdbx_strand_id
1 'polypeptide(L)'
;MKRVLFFIFISNLLFGDINFDGHVNEDEWAQADKHLISYEVEPGYNTPAKFKTEAFITHDDYFLYVGFKAYGNQDNIRARIRSRDSIYYLNDFVDIGIDTYADGRYTVSFSVNPKGSIGDRKYSAFWPDASYNVEFEGNGHFTDYGYEAELRIPFTSLDFPETDKQKWKIYFLRKLYDNDNETRYLSSKDIEGAGCRICQSDIFYEFSGVKKKAKKRLIPSITANSFAERNDSGEMKRNSPDSEISLGGVYELSGNNLEFTINPDFSQIEADESKIDVNSTTALRFEERRIFFNEGRDFLQSRLNAVYTRSINNPEYAVKLFNRGDKHSYYFLDAEDRNTPIIVPGSQRSYSALLGKSHANIFSYKYNLERGQYVSFLTTNRSYDGGGSGLLYSSRGYIILDEKYSASFEIAKSETDEPISDAITTTNGTKNHTYALDGESFSGYGGRFTFRSNTEKWGWNYEFETKS
;
A
#
# COMPACT_ATOMS: atom_id res chain seq x y z
N MET A 1 -71.07 0.40 -10.81
CA MET A 1 -69.62 0.11 -10.92
C MET A 1 -68.84 1.35 -10.56
N LYS A 2 -68.35 1.45 -9.33
CA LYS A 2 -67.45 2.54 -8.85
C LYS A 2 -66.03 2.13 -9.08
N ARG A 3 -65.32 2.86 -9.95
CA ARG A 3 -63.86 2.73 -10.13
C ARG A 3 -63.17 3.46 -8.97
N VAL A 4 -62.46 2.69 -8.14
CA VAL A 4 -61.52 3.21 -7.15
C VAL A 4 -60.18 3.42 -7.88
N LEU A 5 -59.78 4.67 -8.05
CA LEU A 5 -58.40 5.02 -8.48
C LEU A 5 -57.52 4.88 -7.24
N PHE A 6 -56.57 3.91 -7.31
CA PHE A 6 -55.48 3.82 -6.38
C PHE A 6 -54.39 4.79 -6.86
N PHE A 7 -54.17 5.90 -6.17
CA PHE A 7 -53.00 6.73 -6.31
C PHE A 7 -51.84 6.05 -5.58
N ILE A 8 -50.92 5.46 -6.32
CA ILE A 8 -49.63 5.06 -5.79
C ILE A 8 -48.80 6.34 -5.66
N PHE A 9 -48.66 6.82 -4.43
CA PHE A 9 -47.63 7.80 -4.10
C PHE A 9 -46.28 7.08 -4.18
N ILE A 10 -45.57 7.26 -5.30
CA ILE A 10 -44.11 6.98 -5.35
C ILE A 10 -43.49 8.20 -4.63
N SER A 11 -43.16 8.02 -3.37
CA SER A 11 -42.25 8.92 -2.68
C SER A 11 -40.90 8.75 -3.33
N ASN A 12 -40.53 9.61 -4.28
CA ASN A 12 -39.16 9.89 -4.58
C ASN A 12 -38.56 10.46 -3.29
N LEU A 13 -37.89 9.64 -2.50
CA LEU A 13 -36.93 10.08 -1.50
C LEU A 13 -35.83 10.80 -2.29
N LEU A 14 -35.90 12.11 -2.32
CA LEU A 14 -34.79 12.97 -2.68
C LEU A 14 -33.69 12.66 -1.65
N PHE A 15 -32.70 11.85 -2.03
CA PHE A 15 -31.43 11.82 -1.34
C PHE A 15 -30.87 13.24 -1.47
N GLY A 16 -30.73 13.96 -0.36
CA GLY A 16 -30.01 15.22 -0.38
C GLY A 16 -28.58 14.91 -0.81
N ASP A 17 -28.16 15.54 -1.90
CA ASP A 17 -26.77 15.44 -2.33
C ASP A 17 -25.87 15.95 -1.20
N ILE A 18 -24.88 15.16 -0.77
CA ILE A 18 -23.87 15.60 0.18
C ILE A 18 -23.08 16.73 -0.49
N ASN A 19 -23.12 17.91 0.09
CA ASN A 19 -22.29 19.03 -0.32
C ASN A 19 -20.90 18.84 0.32
N PHE A 20 -19.92 18.47 -0.49
CA PHE A 20 -18.57 18.20 -0.02
C PHE A 20 -17.79 19.51 0.23
N ASP A 21 -18.05 20.15 1.36
CA ASP A 21 -17.47 21.44 1.75
C ASP A 21 -16.68 21.41 3.08
N GLY A 22 -16.63 20.26 3.72
CA GLY A 22 -15.99 20.04 5.00
C GLY A 22 -16.90 20.23 6.21
N HIS A 23 -18.19 20.51 5.97
CA HIS A 23 -19.20 20.69 7.02
C HIS A 23 -20.11 19.47 7.11
N VAL A 24 -20.26 18.92 8.29
CA VAL A 24 -21.17 17.80 8.55
C VAL A 24 -22.53 18.35 9.01
N ASN A 25 -23.32 18.83 8.05
CA ASN A 25 -24.63 19.42 8.32
C ASN A 25 -25.67 18.35 8.66
N GLU A 26 -26.53 18.61 9.64
CA GLU A 26 -27.52 17.63 10.10
C GLU A 26 -28.52 17.24 9.00
N ASP A 27 -28.91 18.17 8.15
CA ASP A 27 -29.89 17.93 7.09
C ASP A 27 -29.33 17.05 5.96
N GLU A 28 -28.09 17.28 5.56
CA GLU A 28 -27.40 16.52 4.51
C GLU A 28 -27.01 15.11 4.97
N TRP A 29 -26.61 14.98 6.24
CA TRP A 29 -26.16 13.72 6.83
C TRP A 29 -27.27 12.99 7.60
N ALA A 30 -28.54 13.42 7.48
CA ALA A 30 -29.69 12.86 8.22
C ALA A 30 -29.94 11.37 7.94
N GLN A 31 -29.56 10.89 6.75
CA GLN A 31 -29.72 9.48 6.34
C GLN A 31 -28.45 8.66 6.48
N ALA A 32 -27.35 9.27 6.93
CA ALA A 32 -26.08 8.56 7.12
C ALA A 32 -26.12 7.66 8.37
N ASP A 33 -25.47 6.52 8.30
CA ASP A 33 -25.25 5.69 9.47
C ASP A 33 -24.29 6.40 10.43
N LYS A 34 -24.75 6.61 11.67
CA LYS A 34 -24.00 7.33 12.69
C LYS A 34 -23.33 6.38 13.66
N HIS A 35 -22.05 6.60 13.89
CA HIS A 35 -21.22 5.85 14.81
C HIS A 35 -20.55 6.75 15.83
N LEU A 36 -20.35 6.26 17.05
CA LEU A 36 -19.65 6.98 18.10
C LEU A 36 -18.31 6.32 18.37
N ILE A 37 -17.22 7.10 18.31
CA ILE A 37 -15.90 6.66 18.71
C ILE A 37 -15.81 6.80 20.23
N SER A 38 -15.95 5.69 20.96
CA SER A 38 -16.23 5.69 22.41
C SER A 38 -15.05 5.31 23.29
N TYR A 39 -13.99 4.75 22.72
CA TYR A 39 -12.88 4.22 23.49
C TYR A 39 -11.55 4.89 23.14
N GLU A 40 -10.74 5.13 24.17
CA GLU A 40 -9.32 5.38 24.01
C GLU A 40 -8.59 4.04 24.08
N VAL A 41 -7.91 3.71 22.98
CA VAL A 41 -7.24 2.42 22.81
C VAL A 41 -5.73 2.52 23.03
N GLU A 42 -5.18 3.75 22.93
CA GLU A 42 -3.77 4.02 23.21
C GLU A 42 -3.63 5.47 23.69
N PRO A 43 -2.90 5.73 24.81
CA PRO A 43 -2.24 4.80 25.73
C PRO A 43 -3.18 4.02 26.62
N GLY A 44 -4.46 4.42 26.69
CA GLY A 44 -5.49 3.66 27.39
C GLY A 44 -5.79 2.35 26.67
N TYR A 45 -6.20 1.35 27.42
CA TYR A 45 -6.70 0.11 26.84
C TYR A 45 -8.21 0.02 27.08
N ASN A 46 -9.00 0.39 26.06
CA ASN A 46 -10.47 0.42 26.12
C ASN A 46 -11.01 1.31 27.26
N THR A 47 -10.30 2.35 27.62
CA THR A 47 -10.82 3.35 28.56
C THR A 47 -11.84 4.24 27.84
N PRO A 48 -12.79 4.88 28.54
CA PRO A 48 -13.70 5.80 27.90
C PRO A 48 -12.96 6.93 27.19
N ALA A 49 -13.36 7.24 25.95
CA ALA A 49 -12.76 8.31 25.18
C ALA A 49 -12.93 9.65 25.90
N LYS A 50 -11.83 10.37 26.08
CA LYS A 50 -11.82 11.69 26.74
C LYS A 50 -12.61 12.73 25.96
N PHE A 51 -12.61 12.64 24.64
CA PHE A 51 -13.29 13.58 23.76
C PHE A 51 -14.27 12.84 22.85
N LYS A 52 -15.50 13.37 22.77
CA LYS A 52 -16.52 12.84 21.88
C LYS A 52 -16.07 12.95 20.42
N THR A 53 -16.32 11.92 19.65
CA THR A 53 -16.15 11.94 18.18
C THR A 53 -17.28 11.16 17.54
N GLU A 54 -17.99 11.80 16.63
CA GLU A 54 -19.06 11.19 15.84
C GLU A 54 -18.57 10.97 14.42
N ALA A 55 -18.83 9.80 13.89
CA ALA A 55 -18.54 9.45 12.50
C ALA A 55 -19.85 9.13 11.80
N PHE A 56 -19.97 9.55 10.56
CA PHE A 56 -21.12 9.37 9.70
C PHE A 56 -20.66 8.71 8.41
N ILE A 57 -21.42 7.75 7.89
CA ILE A 57 -21.11 7.08 6.64
C ILE A 57 -22.36 6.96 5.78
N THR A 58 -22.26 7.31 4.52
CA THR A 58 -23.31 7.16 3.51
C THR A 58 -22.68 7.00 2.13
N HIS A 59 -23.48 6.75 1.10
CA HIS A 59 -22.99 6.59 -0.27
C HIS A 59 -24.04 7.06 -1.28
N ASP A 60 -23.58 7.36 -2.48
CA ASP A 60 -24.40 7.46 -3.69
C ASP A 60 -24.00 6.34 -4.69
N ASP A 61 -24.37 6.49 -5.96
CA ASP A 61 -24.01 5.52 -7.01
C ASP A 61 -22.50 5.47 -7.32
N TYR A 62 -21.71 6.49 -6.95
CA TYR A 62 -20.35 6.72 -7.39
C TYR A 62 -19.34 6.85 -6.25
N PHE A 63 -19.77 7.34 -5.09
CA PHE A 63 -18.90 7.71 -3.98
C PHE A 63 -19.39 7.15 -2.65
N LEU A 64 -18.44 6.80 -1.83
CA LEU A 64 -18.62 6.65 -0.39
C LEU A 64 -18.28 8.00 0.26
N TYR A 65 -19.14 8.49 1.13
CA TYR A 65 -18.96 9.70 1.92
C TYR A 65 -18.78 9.35 3.39
N VAL A 66 -17.81 9.98 4.04
CA VAL A 66 -17.57 9.82 5.47
C VAL A 66 -17.41 11.19 6.11
N GLY A 67 -18.23 11.49 7.08
CA GLY A 67 -18.20 12.74 7.84
C GLY A 67 -17.76 12.51 9.29
N PHE A 68 -17.08 13.50 9.88
CA PHE A 68 -16.65 13.45 11.27
C PHE A 68 -16.95 14.75 11.99
N LYS A 69 -17.53 14.65 13.22
CA LYS A 69 -17.57 15.73 14.20
C LYS A 69 -16.66 15.38 15.37
N ALA A 70 -15.53 16.05 15.46
CA ALA A 70 -14.48 15.78 16.43
C ALA A 70 -14.43 16.88 17.49
N TYR A 71 -14.99 16.60 18.66
CA TYR A 71 -15.06 17.55 19.76
C TYR A 71 -13.71 17.66 20.49
N GLY A 72 -13.37 18.85 20.95
CA GLY A 72 -12.15 19.12 21.70
C GLY A 72 -11.83 20.59 21.83
N ASN A 73 -10.79 20.93 22.60
CA ASN A 73 -10.35 22.32 22.70
C ASN A 73 -9.51 22.67 21.46
N GLN A 74 -9.93 23.70 20.73
CA GLN A 74 -9.24 24.18 19.52
C GLN A 74 -7.77 24.51 19.75
N ASP A 75 -7.41 25.07 20.90
CA ASP A 75 -6.03 25.46 21.24
C ASP A 75 -5.06 24.27 21.28
N ASN A 76 -5.60 23.07 21.48
CA ASN A 76 -4.80 21.84 21.56
C ASN A 76 -4.74 21.07 20.25
N ILE A 77 -5.63 21.39 19.28
CA ILE A 77 -5.69 20.66 18.00
C ILE A 77 -4.48 21.02 17.15
N ARG A 78 -3.69 20.01 16.84
CA ARG A 78 -2.52 20.15 15.96
C ARG A 78 -2.92 19.90 14.53
N ALA A 79 -3.06 20.95 13.74
CA ALA A 79 -3.37 20.84 12.33
C ALA A 79 -2.43 21.70 11.49
N ARG A 80 -1.63 21.03 10.67
CA ARG A 80 -0.75 21.65 9.69
C ARG A 80 -1.12 21.18 8.30
N ILE A 81 -1.02 22.08 7.33
CA ILE A 81 -1.11 21.70 5.92
C ILE A 81 0.12 20.84 5.62
N ARG A 82 -0.10 19.67 5.07
CA ARG A 82 0.92 18.69 4.73
C ARG A 82 0.69 18.19 3.31
N SER A 83 1.77 17.75 2.67
CA SER A 83 1.64 16.93 1.48
C SER A 83 0.93 15.61 1.83
N ARG A 84 0.31 15.01 0.84
CA ARG A 84 -0.32 13.69 0.96
C ARG A 84 0.59 12.70 1.69
N ASP A 85 0.01 11.86 2.54
CA ASP A 85 0.66 10.85 3.38
C ASP A 85 1.62 11.36 4.46
N SER A 86 1.93 12.66 4.48
CA SER A 86 2.69 13.28 5.57
C SER A 86 1.79 13.74 6.74
N ILE A 87 0.49 13.54 6.66
CA ILE A 87 -0.53 13.89 7.68
C ILE A 87 -0.30 13.16 9.01
N TYR A 88 0.23 11.95 8.98
CA TYR A 88 0.38 11.09 10.16
C TYR A 88 1.40 11.61 11.17
N TYR A 89 2.24 12.56 10.77
CA TYR A 89 3.29 13.09 11.62
C TYR A 89 2.89 14.45 12.22
N LEU A 90 2.82 14.51 13.55
CA LEU A 90 2.51 15.71 14.34
C LEU A 90 1.21 16.44 13.93
N ASN A 91 0.18 15.68 13.55
CA ASN A 91 -1.16 16.21 13.28
C ASN A 91 -2.22 15.41 14.02
N ASP A 92 -3.30 16.09 14.39
CA ASP A 92 -4.58 15.49 14.68
C ASP A 92 -5.24 15.12 13.35
N PHE A 93 -5.88 13.99 13.28
CA PHE A 93 -6.65 13.56 12.12
C PHE A 93 -7.73 12.56 12.50
N VAL A 94 -8.68 12.41 11.62
CA VAL A 94 -9.68 11.34 11.63
C VAL A 94 -9.44 10.39 10.48
N ASP A 95 -9.84 9.14 10.64
CA ASP A 95 -9.52 8.06 9.71
C ASP A 95 -10.67 7.06 9.65
N ILE A 96 -10.95 6.54 8.45
CA ILE A 96 -11.76 5.36 8.25
C ILE A 96 -10.91 4.25 7.65
N GLY A 97 -10.92 3.08 8.27
CA GLY A 97 -10.37 1.85 7.68
C GLY A 97 -11.47 0.98 7.15
N ILE A 98 -11.29 0.47 5.94
CA ILE A 98 -12.28 -0.29 5.19
C ILE A 98 -11.67 -1.62 4.74
N ASP A 99 -12.32 -2.72 5.10
CA ASP A 99 -12.11 -4.04 4.53
C ASP A 99 -13.33 -4.40 3.70
N THR A 100 -13.21 -4.24 2.41
CA THR A 100 -14.30 -4.42 1.45
C THR A 100 -14.73 -5.87 1.26
N TYR A 101 -13.90 -6.83 1.68
CA TYR A 101 -14.20 -8.27 1.64
C TYR A 101 -14.64 -8.80 3.00
N ALA A 102 -14.52 -8.00 4.07
CA ALA A 102 -14.86 -8.34 5.45
C ALA A 102 -14.16 -9.62 5.99
N ASP A 103 -12.95 -9.91 5.51
CA ASP A 103 -12.20 -11.13 5.84
C ASP A 103 -10.87 -10.89 6.57
N GLY A 104 -10.52 -9.64 6.84
CA GLY A 104 -9.34 -9.25 7.59
C GLY A 104 -8.01 -9.36 6.84
N ARG A 105 -8.03 -9.61 5.54
CA ARG A 105 -6.80 -9.78 4.72
C ARG A 105 -6.04 -8.48 4.54
N TYR A 106 -6.75 -7.42 4.27
CA TYR A 106 -6.20 -6.07 4.17
C TYR A 106 -7.26 -5.02 4.48
N THR A 107 -6.80 -3.88 4.87
CA THR A 107 -7.62 -2.70 5.12
C THR A 107 -7.07 -1.54 4.31
N VAL A 108 -7.92 -0.82 3.64
CA VAL A 108 -7.58 0.49 3.07
C VAL A 108 -8.04 1.56 4.05
N SER A 109 -7.16 2.48 4.39
CA SER A 109 -7.42 3.54 5.35
C SER A 109 -7.32 4.89 4.66
N PHE A 110 -8.26 5.78 4.96
CA PHE A 110 -8.36 7.14 4.44
C PHE A 110 -8.42 8.11 5.60
N SER A 111 -7.50 9.04 5.62
CA SER A 111 -7.35 10.00 6.71
C SER A 111 -7.49 11.43 6.20
N VAL A 112 -8.04 12.30 7.05
CA VAL A 112 -8.12 13.73 6.80
C VAL A 112 -7.90 14.51 8.10
N ASN A 113 -7.20 15.65 7.99
CA ASN A 113 -7.01 16.56 9.13
C ASN A 113 -7.93 17.79 9.06
N PRO A 114 -8.01 18.61 10.13
CA PRO A 114 -8.86 19.80 10.16
C PRO A 114 -8.57 20.86 9.08
N LYS A 115 -7.48 20.74 8.33
CA LYS A 115 -7.10 21.65 7.22
C LYS A 115 -7.19 21.00 5.85
N GLY A 116 -7.88 19.84 5.75
CA GLY A 116 -8.08 19.15 4.48
C GLY A 116 -6.83 18.43 3.93
N SER A 117 -5.73 18.31 4.71
CA SER A 117 -4.64 17.44 4.28
C SER A 117 -5.06 15.98 4.41
N ILE A 118 -4.72 15.18 3.42
CA ILE A 118 -5.16 13.79 3.27
C ILE A 118 -4.00 12.80 3.30
N GLY A 119 -4.31 11.56 3.62
CA GLY A 119 -3.40 10.43 3.49
C GLY A 119 -4.17 9.12 3.37
N ASP A 120 -3.58 8.19 2.65
CA ASP A 120 -4.11 6.83 2.51
C ASP A 120 -3.03 5.80 2.80
N ARG A 121 -3.46 4.63 3.23
CA ARG A 121 -2.58 3.50 3.52
C ARG A 121 -3.33 2.20 3.27
N LYS A 122 -2.58 1.20 2.88
CA LYS A 122 -3.06 -0.17 2.85
C LYS A 122 -2.37 -0.97 3.95
N TYR A 123 -3.15 -1.57 4.81
CA TYR A 123 -2.65 -2.45 5.87
C TYR A 123 -2.89 -3.90 5.46
N SER A 124 -1.83 -4.68 5.38
CA SER A 124 -1.92 -6.13 5.45
C SER A 124 -1.84 -6.57 6.92
N ALA A 125 -1.99 -7.86 7.20
CA ALA A 125 -1.93 -8.39 8.56
C ALA A 125 -0.65 -7.99 9.36
N PHE A 126 0.39 -7.46 8.69
CA PHE A 126 1.70 -7.20 9.32
C PHE A 126 2.23 -5.78 9.20
N TRP A 127 1.96 -5.05 8.09
CA TRP A 127 2.60 -3.75 7.85
C TRP A 127 1.70 -2.79 7.08
N PRO A 128 1.75 -1.49 7.44
CA PRO A 128 1.20 -0.47 6.58
C PRO A 128 2.04 -0.38 5.30
N ASP A 129 1.37 -0.38 4.16
CA ASP A 129 1.95 0.00 2.88
C ASP A 129 1.63 1.47 2.63
N ALA A 130 2.61 2.32 2.90
CA ALA A 130 2.50 3.77 2.70
C ALA A 130 2.66 4.19 1.23
N SER A 131 3.02 3.25 0.34
CA SER A 131 3.10 3.50 -1.10
C SER A 131 1.75 3.34 -1.80
N TYR A 132 0.74 2.85 -1.09
CA TYR A 132 -0.64 2.81 -1.58
C TYR A 132 -1.14 4.22 -1.80
N ASN A 133 -1.63 4.51 -3.00
CA ASN A 133 -2.04 5.85 -3.39
C ASN A 133 -3.19 5.75 -4.39
N VAL A 134 -4.40 6.08 -3.96
CA VAL A 134 -5.60 6.07 -4.78
C VAL A 134 -6.29 7.43 -4.78
N GLU A 135 -7.14 7.65 -5.75
CA GLU A 135 -7.88 8.90 -5.88
C GLU A 135 -8.98 9.00 -4.82
N PHE A 136 -8.94 10.02 -3.99
CA PHE A 136 -9.99 10.43 -3.06
C PHE A 136 -9.79 11.88 -2.65
N GLU A 137 -10.80 12.46 -2.03
CA GLU A 137 -10.79 13.84 -1.58
C GLU A 137 -11.08 13.93 -0.08
N GLY A 138 -10.48 14.91 0.56
CA GLY A 138 -10.72 15.23 1.96
C GLY A 138 -10.85 16.74 2.15
N ASN A 139 -11.80 17.13 2.98
CA ASN A 139 -12.00 18.52 3.37
C ASN A 139 -12.17 18.61 4.89
N GLY A 140 -11.87 19.77 5.48
CA GLY A 140 -12.01 19.94 6.92
C GLY A 140 -11.92 21.39 7.34
N HIS A 141 -12.57 21.72 8.44
CA HIS A 141 -12.52 23.05 9.01
C HIS A 141 -12.67 23.03 10.54
N PHE A 142 -12.22 24.09 11.17
CA PHE A 142 -12.40 24.29 12.60
C PHE A 142 -13.80 24.81 12.94
N THR A 143 -14.35 24.32 14.05
CA THR A 143 -15.61 24.77 14.63
C THR A 143 -15.37 25.33 16.05
N ASP A 144 -16.35 25.95 16.65
CA ASP A 144 -16.27 26.42 18.04
C ASP A 144 -16.15 25.29 19.09
N TYR A 145 -16.51 24.04 18.70
CA TYR A 145 -16.44 22.86 19.57
C TYR A 145 -15.27 21.90 19.24
N GLY A 146 -14.47 22.20 18.19
CA GLY A 146 -13.38 21.34 17.74
C GLY A 146 -13.13 21.44 16.24
N TYR A 147 -13.46 20.39 15.49
CA TYR A 147 -13.40 20.42 14.01
C TYR A 147 -14.36 19.42 13.38
N GLU A 148 -14.68 19.68 12.13
CA GLU A 148 -15.38 18.77 11.24
C GLU A 148 -14.47 18.39 10.08
N ALA A 149 -14.69 17.21 9.50
CA ALA A 149 -13.97 16.77 8.33
C ALA A 149 -14.81 15.79 7.51
N GLU A 150 -14.61 15.82 6.20
CA GLU A 150 -15.28 14.97 5.24
C GLU A 150 -14.29 14.26 4.34
N LEU A 151 -14.63 13.02 3.97
CA LEU A 151 -13.95 12.23 2.94
C LEU A 151 -14.96 11.88 1.85
N ARG A 152 -14.53 12.00 0.59
CA ARG A 152 -15.24 11.54 -0.60
C ARG A 152 -14.38 10.54 -1.35
N ILE A 153 -14.79 9.28 -1.35
CA ILE A 153 -14.00 8.15 -1.86
C ILE A 153 -14.71 7.54 -3.05
N PRO A 154 -14.18 7.66 -4.29
CA PRO A 154 -14.80 7.04 -5.45
C PRO A 154 -14.77 5.51 -5.33
N PHE A 155 -15.87 4.83 -5.67
CA PHE A 155 -15.90 3.37 -5.71
C PHE A 155 -14.89 2.78 -6.70
N THR A 156 -14.48 3.54 -7.71
CA THR A 156 -13.40 3.15 -8.65
C THR A 156 -12.02 3.10 -7.99
N SER A 157 -11.85 3.68 -6.81
CA SER A 157 -10.60 3.64 -6.04
C SER A 157 -10.53 2.45 -5.09
N LEU A 158 -11.60 1.66 -4.98
CA LEU A 158 -11.72 0.53 -4.08
C LEU A 158 -11.84 -0.79 -4.86
N ASP A 159 -11.19 -1.83 -4.36
CA ASP A 159 -11.44 -3.21 -4.80
C ASP A 159 -12.46 -3.84 -3.86
N PHE A 160 -13.55 -4.37 -4.42
CA PHE A 160 -14.61 -5.05 -3.66
C PHE A 160 -15.28 -6.15 -4.49
N PRO A 161 -15.99 -7.11 -3.86
CA PRO A 161 -16.67 -8.19 -4.55
C PRO A 161 -17.70 -7.70 -5.58
N GLU A 162 -17.80 -8.38 -6.72
CA GLU A 162 -18.82 -8.12 -7.76
C GLU A 162 -20.19 -8.69 -7.34
N THR A 163 -20.73 -8.26 -6.21
CA THR A 163 -22.05 -8.66 -5.70
C THR A 163 -22.94 -7.43 -5.58
N ASP A 164 -24.25 -7.61 -5.78
CA ASP A 164 -25.20 -6.49 -5.66
C ASP A 164 -25.29 -5.98 -4.22
N LYS A 165 -25.23 -6.90 -3.25
CA LYS A 165 -25.18 -6.55 -1.83
C LYS A 165 -23.75 -6.52 -1.35
N GLN A 166 -23.33 -5.39 -0.86
CA GLN A 166 -22.04 -5.19 -0.25
C GLN A 166 -22.15 -5.29 1.27
N LYS A 167 -21.15 -5.88 1.89
CA LYS A 167 -20.99 -5.93 3.35
C LYS A 167 -19.53 -5.70 3.66
N TRP A 168 -19.19 -4.49 4.04
CA TRP A 168 -17.83 -4.09 4.33
C TRP A 168 -17.61 -4.01 5.83
N LYS A 169 -16.48 -4.47 6.29
CA LYS A 169 -16.06 -4.29 7.68
C LYS A 169 -15.31 -2.96 7.78
N ILE A 170 -15.67 -2.13 8.74
CA ILE A 170 -15.09 -0.79 8.88
C ILE A 170 -14.64 -0.53 10.30
N TYR A 171 -13.68 0.36 10.48
CA TYR A 171 -13.40 0.99 11.77
C TYR A 171 -13.23 2.49 11.58
N PHE A 172 -13.49 3.24 12.62
CA PHE A 172 -13.17 4.65 12.70
C PHE A 172 -12.06 4.86 13.72
N LEU A 173 -11.19 5.83 13.44
CA LEU A 173 -10.11 6.19 14.33
C LEU A 173 -9.94 7.70 14.36
N ARG A 174 -9.63 8.24 15.53
CA ARG A 174 -9.15 9.60 15.70
C ARG A 174 -7.81 9.57 16.40
N LYS A 175 -6.82 10.24 15.80
CA LYS A 175 -5.57 10.58 16.47
C LYS A 175 -5.66 12.02 16.95
N LEU A 176 -5.29 12.26 18.21
CA LEU A 176 -5.24 13.60 18.79
C LEU A 176 -4.03 13.75 19.72
N TYR A 177 -3.68 15.00 19.95
CA TYR A 177 -2.71 15.37 20.98
C TYR A 177 -3.45 16.07 22.13
N ASP A 178 -3.07 15.74 23.37
CA ASP A 178 -3.62 16.36 24.56
C ASP A 178 -2.67 17.43 25.13
N ASN A 179 -3.10 18.14 26.18
CA ASN A 179 -2.36 19.20 26.89
C ASN A 179 -0.98 18.74 27.39
N ASP A 180 -0.84 17.46 27.71
CA ASP A 180 0.40 16.83 28.16
C ASP A 180 1.36 16.47 27.02
N ASN A 181 1.03 16.81 25.77
CA ASN A 181 1.71 16.39 24.54
C ASN A 181 1.64 14.87 24.27
N GLU A 182 0.84 14.15 25.01
CA GLU A 182 0.63 12.73 24.79
C GLU A 182 -0.22 12.50 23.54
N THR A 183 0.21 11.55 22.70
CA THR A 183 -0.55 11.12 21.54
C THR A 183 -1.60 10.11 22.00
N ARG A 184 -2.87 10.37 21.64
CA ARG A 184 -3.98 9.48 21.96
C ARG A 184 -4.64 8.97 20.69
N TYR A 185 -5.05 7.72 20.71
CA TYR A 185 -5.84 7.11 19.66
C TYR A 185 -7.19 6.68 20.23
N LEU A 186 -8.25 7.20 19.59
CA LEU A 186 -9.63 6.86 19.90
C LEU A 186 -10.18 5.98 18.77
N SER A 187 -10.91 4.91 19.11
CA SER A 187 -11.46 3.97 18.14
C SER A 187 -12.66 3.21 18.71
N SER A 188 -13.06 2.15 18.02
CA SER A 188 -13.88 1.07 18.57
C SER A 188 -13.11 0.32 19.65
N LYS A 189 -13.82 -0.49 20.43
CA LYS A 189 -13.20 -1.30 21.48
C LYS A 189 -12.19 -2.29 20.89
N ASP A 190 -10.98 -2.31 21.41
CA ASP A 190 -9.96 -3.28 21.06
C ASP A 190 -10.31 -4.66 21.63
N ILE A 191 -10.15 -5.71 20.83
CA ILE A 191 -10.36 -7.10 21.20
C ILE A 191 -9.00 -7.71 21.53
N GLU A 192 -8.85 -8.25 22.74
CA GLU A 192 -7.62 -8.90 23.17
C GLU A 192 -7.21 -10.01 22.19
N GLY A 193 -5.94 -9.98 21.77
CA GLY A 193 -5.37 -10.98 20.86
C GLY A 193 -5.61 -10.76 19.38
N ALA A 194 -6.48 -9.83 18.99
CA ALA A 194 -6.66 -9.50 17.59
C ALA A 194 -5.41 -8.78 17.04
N GLY A 195 -4.71 -9.43 16.12
CA GLY A 195 -3.43 -8.95 15.59
C GLY A 195 -3.53 -7.80 14.59
N CYS A 196 -4.72 -7.43 14.14
CA CYS A 196 -4.95 -6.35 13.20
C CYS A 196 -6.11 -5.46 13.66
N ARG A 197 -6.03 -4.16 13.37
CA ARG A 197 -7.06 -3.20 13.80
C ARG A 197 -8.45 -3.49 13.21
N ILE A 198 -8.54 -3.82 11.95
CA ILE A 198 -9.84 -4.17 11.33
C ILE A 198 -10.42 -5.46 11.90
N CYS A 199 -9.58 -6.40 12.35
CA CYS A 199 -10.05 -7.64 12.96
C CYS A 199 -10.77 -7.38 14.29
N GLN A 200 -10.46 -6.28 14.95
CA GLN A 200 -11.03 -5.87 16.23
C GLN A 200 -12.40 -5.17 16.07
N SER A 201 -12.70 -4.66 14.87
CA SER A 201 -13.98 -4.00 14.65
C SER A 201 -15.12 -5.00 14.50
N ASP A 202 -16.26 -4.67 15.07
CA ASP A 202 -17.56 -5.33 14.88
C ASP A 202 -18.53 -4.49 14.02
N ILE A 203 -18.06 -3.38 13.49
CA ILE A 203 -18.86 -2.46 12.67
C ILE A 203 -18.85 -2.94 11.23
N PHE A 204 -20.06 -3.11 10.66
CA PHE A 204 -20.27 -3.41 9.25
C PHE A 204 -21.09 -2.32 8.60
N TYR A 205 -20.71 -1.95 7.39
CA TYR A 205 -21.50 -1.10 6.51
C TYR A 205 -22.09 -1.96 5.40
N GLU A 206 -23.43 -2.07 5.37
CA GLU A 206 -24.18 -2.89 4.43
C GLU A 206 -24.97 -2.00 3.47
N PHE A 207 -24.77 -2.18 2.18
CA PHE A 207 -25.41 -1.36 1.15
C PHE A 207 -25.57 -2.14 -0.17
N SER A 208 -26.30 -1.56 -1.13
CA SER A 208 -26.55 -2.17 -2.44
C SER A 208 -26.73 -1.11 -3.51
N GLY A 209 -26.79 -1.54 -4.77
CA GLY A 209 -27.03 -0.65 -5.91
C GLY A 209 -25.76 -0.09 -6.54
N VAL A 210 -24.59 -0.29 -5.92
CA VAL A 210 -23.33 0.16 -6.49
C VAL A 210 -22.81 -0.83 -7.52
N LYS A 211 -22.59 -0.36 -8.73
CA LYS A 211 -22.00 -1.17 -9.80
C LYS A 211 -20.52 -0.86 -9.91
N LYS A 212 -19.70 -1.88 -9.68
CA LYS A 212 -18.27 -1.78 -9.98
C LYS A 212 -18.09 -1.51 -11.47
N LYS A 213 -17.63 -0.32 -11.82
CA LYS A 213 -17.25 -0.01 -13.19
C LYS A 213 -15.86 -0.59 -13.45
N ALA A 214 -15.74 -1.47 -14.46
CA ALA A 214 -14.45 -1.98 -14.88
C ALA A 214 -13.50 -0.82 -15.19
N LYS A 215 -12.32 -0.80 -14.55
CA LYS A 215 -11.29 0.19 -14.84
C LYS A 215 -10.74 -0.07 -16.24
N LYS A 216 -10.92 0.90 -17.13
CA LYS A 216 -10.31 0.92 -18.47
C LYS A 216 -9.60 2.24 -18.62
N ARG A 217 -8.29 2.22 -18.59
CA ARG A 217 -7.48 3.43 -18.72
C ARG A 217 -6.36 3.20 -19.71
N LEU A 218 -6.17 4.12 -20.63
CA LEU A 218 -5.03 4.19 -21.53
C LEU A 218 -4.31 5.50 -21.25
N ILE A 219 -3.01 5.45 -21.01
CA ILE A 219 -2.20 6.57 -20.55
C ILE A 219 -1.03 6.74 -21.51
N PRO A 220 -1.22 7.46 -22.63
CA PRO A 220 -0.09 7.90 -23.45
C PRO A 220 0.63 9.05 -22.73
N SER A 221 1.96 9.08 -22.80
CA SER A 221 2.76 10.19 -22.30
C SER A 221 3.93 10.49 -23.23
N ILE A 222 4.35 11.74 -23.23
CA ILE A 222 5.52 12.22 -23.94
C ILE A 222 6.36 12.98 -22.93
N THR A 223 7.62 12.60 -22.79
CA THR A 223 8.61 13.28 -21.94
C THR A 223 9.70 13.89 -22.81
N ALA A 224 10.18 15.06 -22.45
CA ALA A 224 11.34 15.69 -23.08
C ALA A 224 12.31 16.15 -22.00
N ASN A 225 13.53 15.64 -22.05
CA ASN A 225 14.57 15.94 -21.06
C ASN A 225 15.73 16.71 -21.75
N SER A 226 16.24 17.73 -21.10
CA SER A 226 17.43 18.45 -21.53
C SER A 226 18.35 18.64 -20.34
N PHE A 227 19.56 18.13 -20.42
CA PHE A 227 20.58 18.25 -19.39
C PHE A 227 21.60 19.32 -19.77
N ALA A 228 22.08 20.04 -18.79
CA ALA A 228 23.18 20.96 -18.95
C ALA A 228 24.34 20.53 -18.04
N GLU A 229 25.47 20.25 -18.62
CA GLU A 229 26.68 19.87 -17.90
C GLU A 229 27.69 21.04 -17.95
N ARG A 230 28.42 21.22 -16.86
CA ARG A 230 29.50 22.20 -16.81
C ARG A 230 30.78 21.49 -17.23
N ASN A 231 31.41 22.01 -18.31
CA ASN A 231 32.71 21.51 -18.75
C ASN A 231 33.85 21.93 -17.80
N ASP A 232 35.04 21.40 -18.00
CA ASP A 232 36.24 21.70 -17.18
C ASP A 232 36.65 23.21 -17.21
N SER A 233 36.20 23.96 -18.23
CA SER A 233 36.38 25.41 -18.32
C SER A 233 35.29 26.22 -17.61
N GLY A 234 34.31 25.57 -17.00
CA GLY A 234 33.22 26.19 -16.25
C GLY A 234 32.02 26.63 -17.11
N GLU A 235 32.04 26.39 -18.41
CA GLU A 235 30.92 26.72 -19.31
C GLU A 235 29.82 25.66 -19.27
N MET A 236 28.57 26.14 -19.30
CA MET A 236 27.38 25.24 -19.36
C MET A 236 27.14 24.80 -20.80
N LYS A 237 27.33 23.49 -21.06
CA LYS A 237 26.98 22.86 -22.32
C LYS A 237 25.64 22.15 -22.18
N ARG A 238 24.66 22.56 -22.96
CA ARG A 238 23.39 21.89 -23.03
C ARG A 238 23.42 20.77 -24.08
N ASN A 239 22.93 19.60 -23.73
CA ASN A 239 22.67 18.52 -24.67
C ASN A 239 21.39 18.81 -25.43
N SER A 240 21.27 18.24 -26.65
CA SER A 240 20.01 18.28 -27.39
C SER A 240 18.90 17.65 -26.52
N PRO A 241 17.67 18.19 -26.56
CA PRO A 241 16.56 17.56 -25.89
C PRO A 241 16.39 16.14 -26.39
N ASP A 242 16.31 15.20 -25.46
CA ASP A 242 15.89 13.82 -25.73
C ASP A 242 14.40 13.70 -25.43
N SER A 243 13.64 13.08 -26.34
CA SER A 243 12.19 12.94 -26.19
C SER A 243 11.79 11.48 -26.29
N GLU A 244 11.02 11.01 -25.32
CA GLU A 244 10.52 9.66 -25.26
C GLU A 244 8.99 9.64 -25.26
N ILE A 245 8.44 8.66 -25.98
CA ILE A 245 7.00 8.39 -25.99
C ILE A 245 6.79 7.10 -25.18
N SER A 246 5.86 7.14 -24.25
CA SER A 246 5.46 5.98 -23.47
C SER A 246 3.95 5.73 -23.54
N LEU A 247 3.55 4.50 -23.29
CA LEU A 247 2.16 4.06 -23.28
C LEU A 247 1.93 3.15 -22.07
N GLY A 248 1.02 3.52 -21.20
CA GLY A 248 0.52 2.69 -20.13
C GLY A 248 -0.95 2.37 -20.29
N GLY A 249 -1.40 1.29 -19.67
CA GLY A 249 -2.81 0.94 -19.65
C GLY A 249 -3.18 0.04 -18.49
N VAL A 250 -4.44 0.19 -18.06
CA VAL A 250 -5.08 -0.63 -17.05
C VAL A 250 -6.40 -1.14 -17.61
N TYR A 251 -6.61 -2.43 -17.51
CA TYR A 251 -7.84 -3.08 -17.90
C TYR A 251 -8.28 -4.07 -16.83
N GLU A 252 -9.42 -3.79 -16.20
CA GLU A 252 -10.03 -4.68 -15.22
C GLU A 252 -11.17 -5.46 -15.86
N LEU A 253 -11.15 -6.77 -15.69
CA LEU A 253 -12.19 -7.69 -16.15
C LEU A 253 -12.45 -8.75 -15.09
N SER A 254 -13.68 -8.78 -14.55
CA SER A 254 -14.13 -9.80 -13.61
C SER A 254 -13.14 -10.01 -12.46
N GLY A 255 -12.72 -8.92 -11.81
CA GLY A 255 -11.76 -8.94 -10.69
C GLY A 255 -10.30 -9.18 -11.09
N ASN A 256 -10.01 -9.43 -12.38
CA ASN A 256 -8.65 -9.52 -12.90
C ASN A 256 -8.18 -8.15 -13.34
N ASN A 257 -7.04 -7.73 -12.84
CA ASN A 257 -6.38 -6.49 -13.22
C ASN A 257 -5.22 -6.79 -14.16
N LEU A 258 -5.35 -6.40 -15.41
CA LEU A 258 -4.28 -6.43 -16.41
C LEU A 258 -3.73 -5.01 -16.56
N GLU A 259 -2.45 -4.86 -16.29
CA GLU A 259 -1.75 -3.61 -16.49
C GLU A 259 -0.55 -3.81 -17.41
N PHE A 260 -0.28 -2.83 -18.25
CA PHE A 260 0.91 -2.84 -19.10
C PHE A 260 1.53 -1.45 -19.18
N THR A 261 2.81 -1.44 -19.45
CA THR A 261 3.55 -0.22 -19.77
C THR A 261 4.60 -0.51 -20.84
N ILE A 262 4.77 0.41 -21.76
CA ILE A 262 5.74 0.35 -22.85
C ILE A 262 6.57 1.62 -22.79
N ASN A 263 7.88 1.46 -22.75
CA ASN A 263 8.86 2.54 -22.66
C ASN A 263 8.52 3.58 -21.57
N PRO A 264 8.25 3.15 -20.30
CA PRO A 264 7.86 4.08 -19.26
C PRO A 264 9.02 5.01 -18.88
N ASP A 265 8.72 6.30 -18.71
CA ASP A 265 9.67 7.24 -18.13
C ASP A 265 9.53 7.26 -16.60
N PHE A 266 10.57 6.82 -15.91
CA PHE A 266 10.66 6.85 -14.46
C PHE A 266 11.68 7.88 -13.94
N SER A 267 12.25 8.69 -14.80
CA SER A 267 13.33 9.64 -14.48
C SER A 267 12.94 10.68 -13.42
N GLN A 268 11.67 11.10 -13.38
CA GLN A 268 11.18 12.06 -12.39
C GLN A 268 11.12 11.52 -10.96
N ILE A 269 11.04 10.20 -10.81
CA ILE A 269 10.86 9.55 -9.50
C ILE A 269 12.21 9.36 -8.80
N GLU A 270 13.28 9.25 -9.55
CA GLU A 270 14.63 9.02 -9.02
C GLU A 270 15.30 10.31 -8.51
N ALA A 271 14.88 11.48 -8.98
CA ALA A 271 15.47 12.77 -8.61
C ALA A 271 15.18 13.20 -7.16
N ASP A 272 14.23 12.59 -6.48
CA ASP A 272 13.73 13.07 -5.17
C ASP A 272 14.53 12.57 -3.95
N GLU A 273 15.47 11.65 -4.08
CA GLU A 273 16.24 11.12 -2.95
C GLU A 273 17.74 11.03 -3.22
N SER A 274 18.49 12.02 -2.74
CA SER A 274 19.93 11.84 -2.52
C SER A 274 20.15 11.08 -1.22
N LYS A 275 20.40 9.77 -1.28
CA LYS A 275 20.93 9.00 -0.14
C LYS A 275 22.44 9.03 -0.18
N ILE A 276 23.04 9.44 0.93
CA ILE A 276 24.49 9.42 1.08
C ILE A 276 24.92 7.95 1.20
N ASP A 277 25.68 7.46 0.24
CA ASP A 277 26.32 6.14 0.29
C ASP A 277 27.52 6.22 1.23
N VAL A 278 27.37 5.80 2.46
CA VAL A 278 28.43 5.74 3.44
C VAL A 278 28.75 4.28 3.72
N ASN A 279 29.73 3.71 3.03
CA ASN A 279 30.36 2.42 3.33
C ASN A 279 29.40 1.32 3.84
N SER A 280 28.27 1.14 3.15
CA SER A 280 27.29 0.13 3.54
C SER A 280 27.65 -1.23 2.93
N THR A 281 27.75 -2.24 3.78
CA THR A 281 27.87 -3.64 3.35
C THR A 281 26.54 -4.20 2.82
N THR A 282 25.44 -3.47 3.02
CA THR A 282 24.13 -3.81 2.50
C THR A 282 23.75 -2.86 1.36
N ALA A 283 23.19 -3.42 0.29
CA ALA A 283 22.69 -2.63 -0.82
C ALA A 283 21.64 -1.61 -0.36
N LEU A 284 21.79 -0.36 -0.78
CA LEU A 284 20.79 0.68 -0.54
C LEU A 284 19.47 0.27 -1.20
N ARG A 285 18.41 0.20 -0.42
CA ARG A 285 17.07 -0.03 -0.91
C ARG A 285 16.29 1.27 -0.93
N PHE A 286 15.77 1.59 -2.11
CA PHE A 286 14.86 2.70 -2.30
C PHE A 286 13.42 2.21 -2.24
N GLU A 287 12.53 3.03 -1.70
CA GLU A 287 11.10 2.75 -1.71
C GLU A 287 10.57 2.75 -3.15
N GLU A 288 9.69 1.80 -3.49
CA GLU A 288 9.05 1.79 -4.79
C GLU A 288 8.01 2.91 -4.87
N ARG A 289 8.16 3.82 -5.81
CA ARG A 289 7.26 4.97 -6.03
C ARG A 289 6.61 4.96 -7.41
N ARG A 290 7.06 4.07 -8.29
CA ARG A 290 6.51 3.95 -9.65
C ARG A 290 5.13 3.32 -9.57
N ILE A 291 4.12 4.04 -10.04
CA ILE A 291 2.69 3.66 -9.95
C ILE A 291 2.45 2.25 -10.46
N PHE A 292 3.05 1.89 -11.60
CA PHE A 292 2.93 0.56 -12.18
C PHE A 292 3.38 -0.55 -11.22
N PHE A 293 4.46 -0.38 -10.48
CA PHE A 293 4.98 -1.42 -9.57
C PHE A 293 4.35 -1.38 -8.18
N ASN A 294 3.68 -0.29 -7.82
CA ASN A 294 2.99 -0.17 -6.53
C ASN A 294 1.69 -0.94 -6.47
N GLU A 295 0.92 -0.94 -7.56
CA GLU A 295 -0.32 -1.71 -7.62
C GLU A 295 0.01 -3.22 -7.59
N GLY A 296 -0.61 -3.96 -6.66
CA GLY A 296 -0.32 -5.39 -6.45
C GLY A 296 0.95 -5.70 -5.64
N ARG A 297 1.65 -4.70 -5.09
CA ARG A 297 2.87 -4.90 -4.30
C ARG A 297 2.66 -5.79 -3.05
N ASP A 298 1.45 -5.83 -2.50
CA ASP A 298 1.08 -6.70 -1.39
C ASP A 298 1.31 -8.20 -1.68
N PHE A 299 1.29 -8.62 -2.93
CA PHE A 299 1.65 -9.98 -3.34
C PHE A 299 3.15 -10.29 -3.22
N LEU A 300 3.98 -9.25 -3.28
CA LEU A 300 5.45 -9.33 -3.32
C LEU A 300 6.09 -9.12 -1.95
N GLN A 301 5.31 -8.81 -0.93
CA GLN A 301 5.83 -8.61 0.42
C GLN A 301 6.56 -9.86 0.92
N SER A 302 7.79 -9.68 1.41
CA SER A 302 8.65 -10.74 1.92
C SER A 302 9.41 -10.22 3.14
N ARG A 303 9.47 -11.01 4.19
CA ARG A 303 10.27 -10.71 5.38
C ARG A 303 11.76 -10.95 5.18
N LEU A 304 12.11 -11.84 4.24
CA LEU A 304 13.48 -12.06 3.80
C LEU A 304 13.94 -11.03 2.76
N ASN A 305 13.04 -10.10 2.37
CA ASN A 305 13.29 -9.14 1.30
C ASN A 305 13.58 -9.80 -0.06
N ALA A 306 12.86 -10.86 -0.37
CA ALA A 306 13.08 -11.69 -1.55
C ALA A 306 12.84 -10.99 -2.89
N VAL A 307 12.05 -9.91 -2.92
CA VAL A 307 11.70 -9.16 -4.13
C VAL A 307 12.10 -7.69 -3.99
N TYR A 308 12.70 -7.17 -5.04
CA TYR A 308 13.03 -5.76 -5.18
C TYR A 308 12.71 -5.28 -6.60
N THR A 309 11.53 -4.71 -6.79
CA THR A 309 11.01 -4.31 -8.10
C THR A 309 11.83 -3.21 -8.78
N ARG A 310 12.55 -2.37 -8.01
CA ARG A 310 13.46 -1.35 -8.57
C ARG A 310 14.69 -1.93 -9.25
N SER A 311 14.94 -3.23 -9.12
CA SER A 311 15.93 -3.92 -9.95
C SER A 311 15.49 -4.02 -11.42
N ILE A 312 14.20 -3.87 -11.74
CA ILE A 312 13.67 -3.61 -13.09
C ILE A 312 13.76 -2.09 -13.26
N ASN A 313 14.86 -1.62 -13.86
CA ASN A 313 15.25 -0.22 -13.81
C ASN A 313 14.68 0.60 -14.99
N ASN A 314 14.90 0.13 -16.19
CA ASN A 314 14.50 0.82 -17.43
C ASN A 314 13.82 -0.17 -18.41
N PRO A 315 12.57 -0.60 -18.12
CA PRO A 315 11.92 -1.60 -18.92
C PRO A 315 11.54 -1.09 -20.33
N GLU A 316 11.80 -1.89 -21.35
CA GLU A 316 11.22 -1.69 -22.68
C GLU A 316 9.71 -1.87 -22.63
N TYR A 317 9.29 -2.91 -21.93
CA TYR A 317 7.89 -3.14 -21.57
C TYR A 317 7.81 -3.85 -20.22
N ALA A 318 6.67 -3.71 -19.60
CA ALA A 318 6.26 -4.56 -18.49
C ALA A 318 4.75 -4.83 -18.56
N VAL A 319 4.36 -6.07 -18.27
CA VAL A 319 2.97 -6.52 -18.20
C VAL A 319 2.73 -7.16 -16.85
N LYS A 320 1.61 -6.85 -16.26
CA LYS A 320 1.24 -7.35 -14.94
C LYS A 320 -0.22 -7.81 -14.95
N LEU A 321 -0.47 -9.00 -14.41
CA LEU A 321 -1.79 -9.57 -14.21
C LEU A 321 -1.94 -9.99 -12.75
N PHE A 322 -2.98 -9.52 -12.07
CA PHE A 322 -3.27 -9.97 -10.71
C PHE A 322 -4.76 -10.02 -10.42
N ASN A 323 -5.12 -10.85 -9.44
CA ASN A 323 -6.48 -11.00 -8.94
C ASN A 323 -6.46 -11.19 -7.43
N ARG A 324 -7.41 -10.56 -6.73
CA ARG A 324 -7.64 -10.70 -5.29
C ARG A 324 -8.97 -11.43 -5.05
N GLY A 325 -9.01 -12.72 -5.38
CA GLY A 325 -10.18 -13.54 -5.12
C GLY A 325 -10.32 -13.95 -3.64
N ASP A 326 -11.48 -14.45 -3.24
CA ASP A 326 -11.76 -14.83 -1.85
C ASP A 326 -10.78 -15.86 -1.31
N LYS A 327 -10.65 -17.01 -1.94
CA LYS A 327 -9.73 -18.08 -1.53
C LYS A 327 -8.42 -18.05 -2.29
N HIS A 328 -8.44 -17.63 -3.54
CA HIS A 328 -7.32 -17.71 -4.45
C HIS A 328 -6.93 -16.32 -4.94
N SER A 329 -5.72 -15.90 -4.67
CA SER A 329 -5.18 -14.66 -5.17
C SER A 329 -3.88 -14.93 -5.90
N TYR A 330 -3.63 -14.25 -7.00
CA TYR A 330 -2.40 -14.43 -7.78
C TYR A 330 -1.89 -13.13 -8.37
N TYR A 331 -0.61 -13.13 -8.66
CA TYR A 331 0.11 -12.03 -9.27
C TYR A 331 1.13 -12.60 -10.24
N PHE A 332 1.18 -12.04 -11.42
CA PHE A 332 2.18 -12.32 -12.44
C PHE A 332 2.72 -11.00 -12.99
N LEU A 333 4.03 -10.89 -13.14
CA LEU A 333 4.70 -9.77 -13.80
C LEU A 333 5.75 -10.32 -14.75
N ASP A 334 5.80 -9.74 -15.94
CA ASP A 334 6.77 -9.99 -16.99
C ASP A 334 7.34 -8.66 -17.46
N ALA A 335 8.66 -8.55 -17.57
CA ALA A 335 9.32 -7.31 -17.98
C ALA A 335 10.62 -7.58 -18.69
N GLU A 336 10.89 -6.80 -19.74
CA GLU A 336 12.17 -6.70 -20.44
C GLU A 336 12.87 -5.41 -20.01
N ASP A 337 14.01 -5.50 -19.39
CA ASP A 337 14.80 -4.38 -18.90
C ASP A 337 16.00 -4.10 -19.81
N ARG A 338 16.20 -2.85 -20.23
CA ARG A 338 17.30 -2.44 -21.12
C ARG A 338 18.65 -2.42 -20.43
N ASN A 339 18.66 -1.98 -19.18
CA ASN A 339 19.87 -1.76 -18.40
C ASN A 339 19.65 -2.22 -16.96
N THR A 340 20.08 -3.43 -16.68
CA THR A 340 19.86 -4.06 -15.40
C THR A 340 20.95 -3.73 -14.39
N PRO A 341 20.65 -3.10 -13.25
CA PRO A 341 21.62 -2.93 -12.18
C PRO A 341 21.85 -4.27 -11.47
N ILE A 342 23.11 -4.65 -11.34
CA ILE A 342 23.54 -5.76 -10.50
C ILE A 342 24.32 -5.23 -9.30
N ILE A 343 24.12 -5.83 -8.15
CA ILE A 343 24.82 -5.49 -6.91
C ILE A 343 25.40 -6.78 -6.33
N VAL A 344 26.71 -6.82 -6.23
CA VAL A 344 27.44 -7.93 -5.60
C VAL A 344 27.84 -7.49 -4.19
N PRO A 345 27.27 -8.09 -3.13
CA PRO A 345 27.61 -7.74 -1.77
C PRO A 345 29.00 -8.26 -1.40
N GLY A 346 29.87 -7.38 -0.93
CA GLY A 346 31.20 -7.74 -0.41
C GLY A 346 31.30 -7.54 1.09
N SER A 347 32.38 -8.03 1.69
CA SER A 347 32.59 -8.01 3.16
C SER A 347 32.77 -6.61 3.74
N GLN A 348 33.23 -5.65 2.94
CA GLN A 348 33.48 -4.27 3.38
C GLN A 348 32.68 -3.23 2.58
N ARG A 349 32.32 -3.54 1.36
CA ARG A 349 31.54 -2.69 0.47
C ARG A 349 30.78 -3.53 -0.54
N SER A 350 29.71 -3.02 -1.10
CA SER A 350 29.04 -3.61 -2.25
C SER A 350 29.66 -3.10 -3.55
N TYR A 351 29.68 -3.96 -4.57
CA TYR A 351 30.06 -3.58 -5.94
C TYR A 351 28.78 -3.49 -6.76
N SER A 352 28.70 -2.49 -7.63
CA SER A 352 27.54 -2.31 -8.51
C SER A 352 27.98 -2.10 -9.95
N ALA A 353 27.22 -2.63 -10.88
CA ALA A 353 27.40 -2.44 -12.31
C ALA A 353 26.05 -2.39 -13.01
N LEU A 354 26.03 -1.79 -14.19
CA LEU A 354 24.93 -1.88 -15.13
C LEU A 354 25.29 -2.94 -16.16
N LEU A 355 24.48 -3.98 -16.23
CA LEU A 355 24.53 -4.99 -17.30
C LEU A 355 23.58 -4.58 -18.42
N GLY A 356 23.68 -5.26 -19.53
CA GLY A 356 22.78 -5.08 -20.66
C GLY A 356 21.33 -5.51 -20.37
N LYS A 357 20.64 -5.92 -21.40
CA LYS A 357 19.26 -6.38 -21.33
C LYS A 357 19.08 -7.59 -20.42
N SER A 358 17.95 -7.64 -19.76
CA SER A 358 17.51 -8.81 -19.02
C SER A 358 15.99 -8.95 -19.07
N HIS A 359 15.54 -10.19 -18.96
CA HIS A 359 14.14 -10.56 -18.86
C HIS A 359 13.82 -10.99 -17.43
N ALA A 360 12.79 -10.39 -16.84
CA ALA A 360 12.40 -10.62 -15.46
C ALA A 360 10.95 -11.12 -15.36
N ASN A 361 10.74 -12.20 -14.63
CA ASN A 361 9.42 -12.73 -14.32
C ASN A 361 9.23 -12.83 -12.81
N ILE A 362 8.04 -12.50 -12.36
CA ILE A 362 7.62 -12.67 -10.96
C ILE A 362 6.26 -13.35 -10.97
N PHE A 363 6.13 -14.42 -10.20
CA PHE A 363 4.84 -15.07 -9.97
C PHE A 363 4.62 -15.23 -8.47
N SER A 364 3.43 -14.87 -8.00
CA SER A 364 3.00 -15.10 -6.62
C SER A 364 1.60 -15.69 -6.61
N TYR A 365 1.39 -16.70 -5.79
CA TYR A 365 0.10 -17.29 -5.53
C TYR A 365 -0.15 -17.32 -4.02
N LYS A 366 -1.36 -16.96 -3.60
CA LYS A 366 -1.76 -16.91 -2.20
C LYS A 366 -3.10 -17.62 -2.03
N TYR A 367 -3.10 -18.62 -1.15
CA TYR A 367 -4.31 -19.25 -0.68
C TYR A 367 -4.75 -18.59 0.63
N ASN A 368 -5.89 -17.91 0.58
CA ASN A 368 -6.43 -17.18 1.70
C ASN A 368 -7.28 -18.11 2.57
N LEU A 369 -7.08 -18.01 3.87
CA LEU A 369 -7.87 -18.64 4.91
C LEU A 369 -8.69 -17.57 5.64
N GLU A 370 -9.56 -17.97 6.53
CA GLU A 370 -10.35 -17.05 7.33
C GLU A 370 -9.47 -16.18 8.27
N ARG A 371 -9.98 -15.02 8.68
CA ARG A 371 -9.34 -14.11 9.65
C ARG A 371 -7.96 -13.62 9.22
N GLY A 372 -7.75 -13.40 7.92
CA GLY A 372 -6.49 -12.89 7.37
C GLY A 372 -5.34 -13.90 7.34
N GLN A 373 -5.57 -15.16 7.69
CA GLN A 373 -4.59 -16.23 7.58
C GLN A 373 -4.33 -16.59 6.11
N TYR A 374 -3.14 -17.07 5.80
CA TYR A 374 -2.81 -17.48 4.44
C TYR A 374 -1.60 -18.41 4.36
N VAL A 375 -1.50 -19.08 3.22
CA VAL A 375 -0.26 -19.71 2.73
C VAL A 375 0.00 -19.16 1.33
N SER A 376 1.24 -18.82 1.01
CA SER A 376 1.60 -18.29 -0.29
C SER A 376 2.90 -18.86 -0.81
N PHE A 377 3.02 -18.87 -2.13
CA PHE A 377 4.21 -19.20 -2.88
C PHE A 377 4.61 -18.01 -3.74
N LEU A 378 5.90 -17.76 -3.85
CA LEU A 378 6.49 -16.72 -4.68
C LEU A 378 7.67 -17.30 -5.43
N THR A 379 7.80 -16.99 -6.71
CA THR A 379 9.00 -17.25 -7.49
C THR A 379 9.37 -16.02 -8.30
N THR A 380 10.67 -15.76 -8.41
CA THR A 380 11.22 -14.75 -9.31
C THR A 380 12.27 -15.39 -10.19
N ASN A 381 12.29 -15.00 -11.44
CA ASN A 381 13.33 -15.41 -12.39
C ASN A 381 13.86 -14.17 -13.11
N ARG A 382 15.17 -14.14 -13.33
CA ARG A 382 15.81 -13.15 -14.19
C ARG A 382 16.85 -13.84 -15.03
N SER A 383 16.85 -13.58 -16.34
CA SER A 383 17.86 -14.03 -17.28
C SER A 383 18.49 -12.83 -17.99
N TYR A 384 19.78 -12.86 -18.20
CA TYR A 384 20.55 -11.78 -18.84
C TYR A 384 20.92 -12.18 -20.26
N ASP A 385 20.83 -11.26 -21.23
CA ASP A 385 21.20 -11.52 -22.63
C ASP A 385 22.65 -11.94 -22.78
N GLY A 386 23.54 -11.42 -21.93
CA GLY A 386 24.97 -11.78 -21.86
C GLY A 386 25.26 -13.13 -21.19
N GLY A 387 24.23 -13.91 -20.86
CA GLY A 387 24.33 -15.12 -20.06
C GLY A 387 24.16 -14.84 -18.57
N GLY A 388 23.97 -15.89 -17.79
CA GLY A 388 23.66 -15.82 -16.38
C GLY A 388 22.17 -15.74 -16.08
N SER A 389 21.81 -16.13 -14.87
CA SER A 389 20.42 -16.12 -14.40
C SER A 389 20.32 -16.06 -12.89
N GLY A 390 19.19 -15.62 -12.39
CA GLY A 390 18.83 -15.65 -10.97
C GLY A 390 17.43 -16.20 -10.80
N LEU A 391 17.30 -17.22 -9.95
CA LEU A 391 16.03 -17.87 -9.65
C LEU A 391 15.82 -17.90 -8.14
N LEU A 392 14.62 -17.54 -7.68
CA LEU A 392 14.25 -17.60 -6.27
C LEU A 392 12.88 -18.25 -6.13
N TYR A 393 12.79 -19.13 -5.15
CA TYR A 393 11.52 -19.69 -4.65
C TYR A 393 11.34 -19.31 -3.19
N SER A 394 10.15 -18.90 -2.82
CA SER A 394 9.78 -18.64 -1.42
C SER A 394 8.39 -19.18 -1.12
N SER A 395 8.25 -19.78 0.06
CA SER A 395 6.97 -20.14 0.63
C SER A 395 6.82 -19.47 1.97
N ARG A 396 5.65 -18.92 2.24
CA ARG A 396 5.36 -18.18 3.46
C ARG A 396 3.93 -18.40 3.92
N GLY A 397 3.72 -18.24 5.21
CA GLY A 397 2.39 -18.36 5.79
C GLY A 397 2.22 -17.55 7.06
N TYR A 398 0.96 -17.29 7.36
CA TYR A 398 0.50 -16.69 8.59
C TYR A 398 -0.70 -17.46 9.13
N ILE A 399 -0.63 -17.87 10.39
CA ILE A 399 -1.63 -18.69 11.05
C ILE A 399 -1.92 -18.10 12.42
N ILE A 400 -3.19 -18.00 12.77
CA ILE A 400 -3.67 -17.67 14.10
C ILE A 400 -3.95 -18.99 14.80
N LEU A 401 -3.17 -19.29 15.83
CA LEU A 401 -3.28 -20.54 16.57
C LEU A 401 -4.42 -20.49 17.60
N ASP A 402 -4.62 -19.29 18.16
CA ASP A 402 -5.59 -18.95 19.19
C ASP A 402 -5.81 -17.43 19.14
N GLU A 403 -6.80 -16.90 19.83
CA GLU A 403 -7.03 -15.43 19.89
C GLU A 403 -5.83 -14.64 20.37
N LYS A 404 -4.92 -15.27 21.12
CA LYS A 404 -3.72 -14.65 21.73
C LYS A 404 -2.42 -14.95 20.99
N TYR A 405 -2.39 -15.96 20.13
CA TYR A 405 -1.16 -16.45 19.53
C TYR A 405 -1.24 -16.52 18.02
N SER A 406 -0.19 -16.06 17.39
CA SER A 406 -0.03 -16.18 15.94
C SER A 406 1.38 -16.63 15.57
N ALA A 407 1.49 -17.33 14.45
CA ALA A 407 2.75 -17.75 13.89
C ALA A 407 2.85 -17.31 12.43
N SER A 408 4.05 -16.92 12.02
CA SER A 408 4.36 -16.70 10.60
C SER A 408 5.68 -17.34 10.25
N PHE A 409 5.80 -17.80 9.03
CA PHE A 409 7.04 -18.36 8.50
C PHE A 409 7.29 -17.86 7.08
N GLU A 410 8.55 -17.82 6.71
CA GLU A 410 9.01 -17.68 5.34
C GLU A 410 10.25 -18.54 5.17
N ILE A 411 10.28 -19.36 4.13
CA ILE A 411 11.43 -20.14 3.70
C ILE A 411 11.71 -19.82 2.24
N ALA A 412 12.98 -19.68 1.88
CA ALA A 412 13.38 -19.33 0.53
C ALA A 412 14.61 -20.14 0.11
N LYS A 413 14.70 -20.40 -1.20
CA LYS A 413 15.87 -20.93 -1.88
C LYS A 413 16.17 -20.05 -3.08
N SER A 414 17.44 -19.70 -3.27
CA SER A 414 17.91 -19.00 -4.47
C SER A 414 18.94 -19.87 -5.21
N GLU A 415 18.94 -19.70 -6.53
CA GLU A 415 19.94 -20.27 -7.45
C GLU A 415 20.41 -19.13 -8.34
N THR A 416 21.71 -18.98 -8.49
CA THR A 416 22.32 -17.89 -9.27
C THR A 416 23.42 -18.47 -10.13
N ASP A 417 23.34 -18.18 -11.42
CA ASP A 417 24.42 -18.32 -12.38
C ASP A 417 24.87 -16.93 -12.78
N GLU A 418 26.08 -16.52 -12.41
CA GLU A 418 26.56 -15.18 -12.73
C GLU A 418 26.77 -14.98 -14.22
N PRO A 419 26.47 -13.78 -14.75
CA PRO A 419 26.89 -13.42 -16.08
C PRO A 419 28.41 -13.22 -16.13
N ILE A 420 29.05 -13.50 -17.26
CA ILE A 420 30.45 -13.15 -17.49
C ILE A 420 30.52 -11.71 -17.98
N SER A 421 31.19 -10.82 -17.21
CA SER A 421 31.24 -9.40 -17.53
C SER A 421 32.48 -8.72 -16.94
N ASP A 422 33.12 -7.86 -17.72
CA ASP A 422 34.23 -7.01 -17.28
C ASP A 422 33.77 -5.82 -16.41
N ALA A 423 32.48 -5.69 -16.16
CA ALA A 423 31.94 -4.58 -15.36
C ALA A 423 32.37 -4.64 -13.88
N ILE A 424 32.62 -5.84 -13.35
CA ILE A 424 33.21 -6.07 -12.03
C ILE A 424 34.28 -7.13 -12.18
N THR A 425 35.56 -6.73 -12.01
CA THR A 425 36.73 -7.58 -12.25
C THR A 425 37.56 -7.84 -11.00
N THR A 426 37.06 -7.51 -9.82
CA THR A 426 37.83 -7.69 -8.59
C THR A 426 37.96 -9.15 -8.19
N THR A 427 39.18 -9.62 -7.98
CA THR A 427 39.48 -10.98 -7.53
C THR A 427 39.35 -11.18 -6.03
N ASN A 428 39.05 -10.12 -5.27
CA ASN A 428 38.70 -10.26 -3.86
C ASN A 428 37.40 -11.06 -3.75
N GLY A 429 37.26 -11.87 -2.71
CA GLY A 429 36.08 -12.71 -2.56
C GLY A 429 35.95 -13.32 -1.17
N THR A 430 35.06 -14.24 -1.02
CA THR A 430 34.92 -15.15 0.12
C THR A 430 35.52 -16.48 -0.25
N LYS A 431 35.69 -17.39 0.70
CA LYS A 431 36.47 -18.66 0.61
C LYS A 431 36.41 -19.41 -0.72
N ASN A 432 35.30 -19.38 -1.45
CA ASN A 432 35.07 -20.14 -2.66
C ASN A 432 34.55 -19.31 -3.84
N HIS A 433 34.32 -18.04 -3.66
CA HIS A 433 33.69 -17.16 -4.67
C HIS A 433 34.42 -15.84 -4.75
N THR A 434 34.59 -15.32 -5.96
CA THR A 434 35.10 -13.96 -6.18
C THR A 434 33.97 -12.95 -6.15
N TYR A 435 34.31 -11.66 -6.12
CA TYR A 435 33.32 -10.60 -6.36
C TYR A 435 33.29 -10.18 -7.84
N ALA A 436 34.10 -10.80 -8.68
CA ALA A 436 34.06 -10.59 -10.12
C ALA A 436 32.81 -11.25 -10.72
N LEU A 437 32.40 -10.78 -11.88
CA LEU A 437 31.37 -11.44 -12.66
C LEU A 437 32.06 -12.39 -13.64
N ASP A 438 32.45 -13.58 -13.18
CA ASP A 438 33.25 -14.54 -13.91
C ASP A 438 32.51 -15.86 -14.25
N GLY A 439 31.20 -15.89 -14.03
CA GLY A 439 30.35 -17.03 -14.39
C GLY A 439 30.22 -18.08 -13.31
N GLU A 440 30.47 -17.76 -12.06
CA GLU A 440 30.27 -18.68 -10.94
C GLU A 440 28.79 -19.03 -10.74
N SER A 441 28.53 -20.26 -10.27
CA SER A 441 27.18 -20.70 -9.89
C SER A 441 27.11 -20.98 -8.40
N PHE A 442 26.07 -20.47 -7.75
CA PHE A 442 25.88 -20.69 -6.32
C PHE A 442 24.38 -20.75 -5.94
N SER A 443 24.12 -21.31 -4.77
CA SER A 443 22.75 -21.37 -4.21
C SER A 443 22.75 -20.88 -2.78
N GLY A 444 21.62 -20.27 -2.37
CA GLY A 444 21.39 -19.77 -1.04
C GLY A 444 20.07 -20.26 -0.46
N TYR A 445 19.99 -20.27 0.85
CA TYR A 445 18.79 -20.60 1.61
C TYR A 445 18.51 -19.52 2.64
N GLY A 446 17.22 -19.21 2.83
CA GLY A 446 16.78 -18.31 3.87
C GLY A 446 15.58 -18.88 4.62
N GLY A 447 15.49 -18.59 5.90
CA GLY A 447 14.35 -18.97 6.71
C GLY A 447 14.09 -17.93 7.79
N ARG A 448 12.81 -17.59 7.98
CA ARG A 448 12.36 -16.76 9.08
C ARG A 448 11.11 -17.35 9.69
N PHE A 449 11.11 -17.48 10.98
CA PHE A 449 9.97 -17.90 11.77
C PHE A 449 9.69 -16.86 12.84
N THR A 450 8.43 -16.51 13.03
CA THR A 450 8.00 -15.58 14.06
C THR A 450 6.82 -16.18 14.80
N PHE A 451 6.91 -16.19 16.11
CA PHE A 451 5.80 -16.54 16.99
C PHE A 451 5.50 -15.33 17.89
N ARG A 452 4.25 -14.91 17.93
CA ARG A 452 3.81 -13.71 18.64
C ARG A 452 2.67 -14.02 19.58
N SER A 453 2.75 -13.42 20.76
CA SER A 453 1.63 -13.29 21.68
C SER A 453 1.25 -11.83 21.82
N ASN A 454 -0.03 -11.54 21.78
CA ASN A 454 -0.57 -10.21 21.99
C ASN A 454 -1.76 -10.30 22.95
N THR A 455 -1.54 -9.94 24.21
CA THR A 455 -2.55 -9.90 25.25
C THR A 455 -2.62 -8.51 25.86
N GLU A 456 -3.68 -8.20 26.61
CA GLU A 456 -3.87 -6.90 27.26
C GLU A 456 -2.66 -6.44 28.07
N LYS A 457 -2.03 -7.35 28.81
CA LYS A 457 -0.95 -7.02 29.77
C LYS A 457 0.44 -7.33 29.26
N TRP A 458 0.56 -8.30 28.35
CA TRP A 458 1.83 -8.83 27.90
C TRP A 458 1.83 -9.08 26.42
N GLY A 459 2.72 -8.40 25.71
CA GLY A 459 3.04 -8.72 24.32
C GLY A 459 4.47 -9.22 24.24
N TRP A 460 4.69 -10.32 23.51
CA TRP A 460 6.03 -10.81 23.22
C TRP A 460 6.10 -11.36 21.80
N ASN A 461 7.29 -11.26 21.24
CA ASN A 461 7.59 -11.71 19.89
C ASN A 461 8.89 -12.53 19.95
N TYR A 462 8.81 -13.77 19.54
CA TYR A 462 9.98 -14.60 19.32
C TYR A 462 10.24 -14.70 17.81
N GLU A 463 11.45 -14.39 17.41
CA GLU A 463 11.84 -14.38 16.00
C GLU A 463 13.15 -15.13 15.82
N PHE A 464 13.15 -16.02 14.82
CA PHE A 464 14.33 -16.73 14.35
C PHE A 464 14.52 -16.43 12.87
N GLU A 465 15.72 -16.00 12.49
CA GLU A 465 16.08 -15.76 11.08
C GLU A 465 17.44 -16.42 10.79
N THR A 466 17.53 -17.06 9.64
CA THR A 466 18.78 -17.61 9.10
C THR A 466 18.87 -17.31 7.61
N LYS A 467 20.10 -17.02 7.14
CA LYS A 467 20.46 -16.82 5.73
C LYS A 467 21.81 -17.44 5.48
N SER A 468 21.97 -18.13 4.35
CA SER A 468 23.26 -18.68 3.88
C SER A 468 23.78 -17.85 2.72
#